data_7cc501da342671763c01404fbbb6a208
#
_entry.id   7cc501da342671763c01404fbbb6a208
#
_cell.length_a   1.000
_cell.length_b   1.000
_cell.length_c   1.000
_cell.angle_alpha   90.00
_cell.angle_beta   90.00
_cell.angle_gamma   90.00
#
_symmetry.space_group_name_H-M   'P 1'
#
loop_
_entity.id
_entity.type
_entity.pdbx_description
1 polymer ?
#
loop_
_entity_poly.entity_id
_entity_poly.type
_entity_poly.pdbx_seq_one_letter_code
_entity_poly.pdbx_strand_id
1 'polypeptide(L)'
;MQDFSNLVEEVENTLIPYFRKIEKRALFNQEKVLNAFHHVKASESDLQGSTGYGYDDFGRDHLEQIYAHTFKADDALVRPQIISGTHAITLALQSTLKNNDELLYITGSPYDTLLEVIGINGNGVESLKEYGVRYNEVELRDGRIDIPKVITAINDNTKVVAIQRSKGYDQRPSITINEIEQAITSIKEVYPNIIIFVDNCYGEFVEDKEPIEVGADLIAGSLIKNPGGGLAKIGGYIAGRQDL
;
A
#
# COMPACT_ATOMS: atom_id res chain seq x y z
N MET A 1 -8.97 -43.91 -13.76
CA MET A 1 -8.15 -43.31 -12.67
C MET A 1 -6.72 -43.01 -13.13
N GLN A 2 -6.05 -43.95 -13.83
CA GLN A 2 -4.67 -43.75 -14.32
C GLN A 2 -4.52 -42.61 -15.32
N ASP A 3 -5.53 -42.37 -16.15
CA ASP A 3 -5.57 -41.29 -17.13
C ASP A 3 -5.66 -39.88 -16.48
N PHE A 4 -6.45 -39.75 -15.37
CA PHE A 4 -6.57 -38.50 -14.62
C PHE A 4 -5.27 -38.16 -13.88
N SER A 5 -4.60 -39.16 -13.28
CA SER A 5 -3.32 -38.94 -12.59
C SER A 5 -2.23 -38.46 -13.55
N ASN A 6 -2.17 -39.04 -14.76
CA ASN A 6 -1.22 -38.62 -15.79
C ASN A 6 -1.48 -37.19 -16.25
N LEU A 7 -2.75 -36.78 -16.41
CA LEU A 7 -3.13 -35.42 -16.76
C LEU A 7 -2.71 -34.41 -15.66
N VAL A 8 -2.92 -34.76 -14.40
CA VAL A 8 -2.51 -33.93 -13.25
C VAL A 8 -0.99 -33.74 -13.27
N GLU A 9 -0.23 -34.83 -13.41
CA GLU A 9 1.24 -34.79 -13.46
C GLU A 9 1.76 -33.94 -14.64
N GLU A 10 1.14 -34.06 -15.82
CA GLU A 10 1.48 -33.27 -17.01
C GLU A 10 1.25 -31.78 -16.72
N VAL A 11 0.09 -31.39 -16.15
CA VAL A 11 -0.23 -30.02 -15.80
C VAL A 11 0.74 -29.48 -14.74
N GLU A 12 1.00 -30.23 -13.68
CA GLU A 12 1.94 -29.84 -12.62
C GLU A 12 3.33 -29.57 -13.21
N ASN A 13 3.82 -30.42 -14.09
CA ASN A 13 5.12 -30.25 -14.76
C ASN A 13 5.18 -28.93 -15.57
N THR A 14 4.09 -28.51 -16.20
CA THR A 14 4.04 -27.22 -16.92
C THR A 14 4.08 -26.02 -15.98
N LEU A 15 3.67 -26.17 -14.71
CA LEU A 15 3.62 -25.12 -13.69
C LEU A 15 4.95 -24.94 -12.94
N ILE A 16 5.84 -25.95 -12.93
CA ILE A 16 7.12 -25.90 -12.22
C ILE A 16 7.92 -24.61 -12.47
N PRO A 17 8.08 -24.10 -13.70
CA PRO A 17 8.82 -22.85 -13.94
C PRO A 17 8.18 -21.63 -13.27
N TYR A 18 6.85 -21.61 -13.17
CA TYR A 18 6.11 -20.54 -12.47
C TYR A 18 6.28 -20.62 -10.97
N PHE A 19 6.17 -21.82 -10.38
CA PHE A 19 6.39 -22.04 -8.97
C PHE A 19 7.81 -21.65 -8.56
N ARG A 20 8.83 -22.01 -9.33
CA ARG A 20 10.22 -21.61 -9.06
C ARG A 20 10.43 -20.10 -9.06
N LYS A 21 9.69 -19.33 -9.86
CA LYS A 21 9.74 -17.87 -9.83
C LYS A 21 9.11 -17.32 -8.56
N ILE A 22 7.98 -17.88 -8.15
CA ILE A 22 7.29 -17.50 -6.91
C ILE A 22 8.16 -17.82 -5.71
N GLU A 23 8.76 -19.02 -5.66
CA GLU A 23 9.66 -19.44 -4.57
C GLU A 23 10.88 -18.53 -4.43
N LYS A 24 11.52 -18.15 -5.54
CA LYS A 24 12.65 -17.22 -5.52
C LYS A 24 12.25 -15.86 -4.96
N ARG A 25 11.08 -15.34 -5.36
CA ARG A 25 10.56 -14.08 -4.86
C ARG A 25 10.17 -14.17 -3.38
N ALA A 26 9.54 -15.26 -2.97
CA ALA A 26 9.22 -15.52 -1.59
C ALA A 26 10.48 -15.56 -0.73
N LEU A 27 11.54 -16.25 -1.18
CA LEU A 27 12.82 -16.30 -0.48
C LEU A 27 13.45 -14.91 -0.36
N PHE A 28 13.49 -14.12 -1.44
CA PHE A 28 14.01 -12.75 -1.44
C PHE A 28 13.27 -11.85 -0.44
N ASN A 29 11.93 -11.86 -0.47
CA ASN A 29 11.14 -11.05 0.44
C ASN A 29 11.23 -11.55 1.90
N GLN A 30 11.32 -12.86 2.12
CA GLN A 30 11.55 -13.44 3.44
C GLN A 30 12.90 -12.98 4.02
N GLU A 31 13.97 -12.99 3.21
CA GLU A 31 15.29 -12.50 3.61
C GLU A 31 15.24 -11.00 3.96
N LYS A 32 14.52 -10.20 3.15
CA LYS A 32 14.32 -8.76 3.42
C LYS A 32 13.65 -8.53 4.79
N VAL A 33 12.60 -9.28 5.10
CA VAL A 33 11.92 -9.19 6.41
C VAL A 33 12.81 -9.66 7.54
N LEU A 34 13.50 -10.81 7.42
CA LEU A 34 14.43 -11.30 8.44
C LEU A 34 15.56 -10.32 8.72
N ASN A 35 16.10 -9.66 7.69
CA ASN A 35 17.10 -8.62 7.85
C ASN A 35 16.58 -7.42 8.65
N ALA A 36 15.30 -7.05 8.49
CA ALA A 36 14.69 -6.00 9.29
C ALA A 36 14.59 -6.39 10.78
N PHE A 37 14.19 -7.63 11.09
CA PHE A 37 14.22 -8.16 12.46
C PHE A 37 15.62 -8.18 13.06
N HIS A 38 16.64 -8.60 12.29
CA HIS A 38 18.03 -8.58 12.73
C HIS A 38 18.55 -7.15 12.96
N HIS A 39 18.11 -6.18 12.12
CA HIS A 39 18.52 -4.79 12.22
C HIS A 39 18.12 -4.18 13.57
N VAL A 40 16.88 -4.40 14.02
CA VAL A 40 16.40 -3.93 15.33
C VAL A 40 16.82 -4.84 16.48
N LYS A 41 17.51 -5.96 16.20
CA LYS A 41 17.88 -6.99 17.21
C LYS A 41 16.67 -7.53 17.96
N ALA A 42 15.59 -7.79 17.24
CA ALA A 42 14.35 -8.28 17.82
C ALA A 42 14.57 -9.49 18.73
N SER A 43 13.93 -9.50 19.88
CA SER A 43 14.11 -10.50 20.94
C SER A 43 12.81 -10.86 21.63
N GLU A 44 12.82 -11.84 22.52
CA GLU A 44 11.65 -12.25 23.31
C GLU A 44 11.07 -11.07 24.13
N SER A 45 11.91 -10.13 24.56
CA SER A 45 11.44 -8.95 25.31
C SER A 45 10.47 -8.06 24.52
N ASP A 46 10.57 -8.04 23.20
CA ASP A 46 9.67 -7.26 22.33
C ASP A 46 8.25 -7.81 22.28
N LEU A 47 8.06 -9.07 22.68
CA LEU A 47 6.75 -9.71 22.79
C LEU A 47 6.04 -9.43 24.12
N GLN A 48 6.73 -8.78 25.06
CA GLN A 48 6.16 -8.37 26.34
C GLN A 48 5.56 -6.98 26.16
N GLY A 49 4.21 -6.90 26.15
CA GLY A 49 3.51 -5.63 26.02
C GLY A 49 3.78 -4.67 27.19
N SER A 50 3.62 -3.38 26.94
CA SER A 50 3.56 -2.35 27.99
C SER A 50 2.13 -2.15 28.49
N THR A 51 1.98 -1.39 29.59
CA THR A 51 0.71 -1.00 30.17
C THR A 51 0.46 0.51 30.03
N GLY A 52 -0.77 0.95 30.29
CA GLY A 52 -1.12 2.36 30.32
C GLY A 52 -1.02 3.03 28.96
N TYR A 53 -0.25 4.08 28.86
CA TYR A 53 -0.10 4.88 27.63
C TYR A 53 0.84 4.26 26.59
N GLY A 54 1.51 3.14 26.89
CA GLY A 54 2.46 2.49 26.00
C GLY A 54 3.79 3.23 25.86
N TYR A 55 4.15 4.06 26.82
CA TYR A 55 5.49 4.64 26.89
C TYR A 55 6.53 3.53 27.13
N ASP A 56 7.67 3.64 26.44
CA ASP A 56 8.75 2.66 26.49
C ASP A 56 8.32 1.24 26.05
N ASP A 57 7.35 1.15 25.11
CA ASP A 57 6.96 -0.10 24.46
C ASP A 57 7.94 -0.42 23.32
N PHE A 58 9.08 -1.05 23.69
CA PHE A 58 10.13 -1.39 22.74
C PHE A 58 9.63 -2.30 21.62
N GLY A 59 8.70 -3.24 21.91
CA GLY A 59 8.15 -4.13 20.90
C GLY A 59 7.39 -3.39 19.82
N ARG A 60 6.62 -2.37 20.21
CA ARG A 60 5.92 -1.50 19.26
C ARG A 60 6.91 -0.68 18.42
N ASP A 61 7.87 -0.05 19.08
CA ASP A 61 8.85 0.81 18.40
C ASP A 61 9.73 -0.02 17.44
N HIS A 62 10.15 -1.22 17.84
CA HIS A 62 10.85 -2.15 16.95
C HIS A 62 9.98 -2.63 15.80
N LEU A 63 8.68 -2.89 16.02
CA LEU A 63 7.76 -3.28 14.94
C LEU A 63 7.65 -2.18 13.88
N GLU A 64 7.51 -0.93 14.28
CA GLU A 64 7.47 0.22 13.36
C GLU A 64 8.79 0.35 12.58
N GLN A 65 9.95 0.20 13.24
CA GLN A 65 11.25 0.17 12.57
C GLN A 65 11.40 -1.02 11.60
N ILE A 66 10.88 -2.21 11.94
CA ILE A 66 10.85 -3.37 11.04
C ILE A 66 10.07 -3.06 9.77
N TYR A 67 8.90 -2.41 9.90
CA TYR A 67 8.10 -2.00 8.75
C TYR A 67 8.81 -0.94 7.92
N ALA A 68 9.35 0.11 8.54
CA ALA A 68 10.11 1.14 7.85
C ALA A 68 11.29 0.53 7.08
N HIS A 69 12.09 -0.32 7.72
CA HIS A 69 13.22 -1.00 7.08
C HIS A 69 12.80 -1.92 5.93
N THR A 70 11.72 -2.69 6.12
CA THR A 70 11.20 -3.64 5.13
C THR A 70 10.69 -2.93 3.88
N PHE A 71 9.96 -1.84 4.03
CA PHE A 71 9.39 -1.05 2.94
C PHE A 71 10.32 0.05 2.42
N LYS A 72 11.51 0.22 3.01
CA LYS A 72 12.47 1.29 2.68
C LYS A 72 11.89 2.69 2.89
N ALA A 73 11.05 2.84 3.90
CA ALA A 73 10.48 4.10 4.34
C ALA A 73 11.39 4.77 5.40
N ASP A 74 11.22 6.08 5.58
CA ASP A 74 11.90 6.80 6.67
C ASP A 74 11.33 6.41 8.03
N ASP A 75 9.99 6.21 8.09
CA ASP A 75 9.27 5.86 9.30
C ASP A 75 8.01 5.03 8.98
N ALA A 76 7.42 4.42 10.01
CA ALA A 76 6.18 3.67 9.88
C ALA A 76 5.33 3.74 11.16
N LEU A 77 4.02 3.57 10.99
CA LEU A 77 3.06 3.42 12.08
C LEU A 77 2.36 2.06 11.96
N VAL A 78 2.58 1.21 12.96
CA VAL A 78 1.95 -0.13 13.06
C VAL A 78 1.45 -0.31 14.50
N ARG A 79 0.22 0.16 14.76
CA ARG A 79 -0.32 0.27 16.12
C ARG A 79 -1.69 -0.37 16.24
N PRO A 80 -2.06 -0.90 17.41
CA PRO A 80 -3.38 -1.48 17.64
C PRO A 80 -4.53 -0.49 17.39
N GLN A 81 -4.27 0.81 17.51
CA GLN A 81 -5.25 1.87 17.23
C GLN A 81 -5.58 2.01 15.74
N ILE A 82 -4.72 1.54 14.84
CA ILE A 82 -5.00 1.46 13.40
C ILE A 82 -5.68 0.12 13.13
N ILE A 83 -6.99 0.09 13.27
CA ILE A 83 -7.78 -1.15 13.34
C ILE A 83 -8.02 -1.86 12.00
N SER A 84 -7.78 -1.19 10.87
CA SER A 84 -8.02 -1.75 9.52
C SER A 84 -7.20 -1.05 8.45
N GLY A 85 -7.13 -1.66 7.26
CA GLY A 85 -6.55 -1.02 6.08
C GLY A 85 -7.26 0.27 5.69
N THR A 86 -8.60 0.29 5.71
CA THR A 86 -9.38 1.51 5.44
C THR A 86 -9.03 2.62 6.43
N HIS A 87 -8.89 2.29 7.73
CA HIS A 87 -8.48 3.26 8.73
C HIS A 87 -7.06 3.77 8.49
N ALA A 88 -6.11 2.90 8.14
CA ALA A 88 -4.75 3.30 7.76
C ALA A 88 -4.73 4.26 6.57
N ILE A 89 -5.47 3.94 5.51
CA ILE A 89 -5.59 4.80 4.31
C ILE A 89 -6.23 6.14 4.68
N THR A 90 -7.30 6.12 5.48
CA THR A 90 -7.96 7.35 5.95
C THR A 90 -7.00 8.26 6.71
N LEU A 91 -6.25 7.71 7.66
CA LEU A 91 -5.26 8.48 8.43
C LEU A 91 -4.16 9.06 7.53
N ALA A 92 -3.64 8.26 6.59
CA ALA A 92 -2.63 8.70 5.63
C ALA A 92 -3.13 9.85 4.74
N LEU A 93 -4.37 9.79 4.28
CA LEU A 93 -4.97 10.87 3.49
C LEU A 93 -5.26 12.11 4.34
N GLN A 94 -5.74 11.93 5.57
CA GLN A 94 -6.02 13.05 6.49
C GLN A 94 -4.75 13.76 6.96
N SER A 95 -3.61 13.06 7.09
CA SER A 95 -2.34 13.68 7.45
C SER A 95 -1.81 14.60 6.35
N THR A 96 -2.15 14.33 5.11
CA THR A 96 -1.58 14.99 3.92
C THR A 96 -2.49 16.04 3.29
N LEU A 97 -3.81 15.96 3.50
CA LEU A 97 -4.82 16.79 2.86
C LEU A 97 -5.43 17.82 3.82
N LYS A 98 -5.65 19.03 3.32
CA LYS A 98 -6.28 20.14 4.01
C LYS A 98 -7.48 20.67 3.22
N ASN A 99 -8.24 21.57 3.82
CA ASN A 99 -9.32 22.28 3.14
C ASN A 99 -8.82 22.95 1.84
N ASN A 100 -9.55 22.75 0.76
CA ASN A 100 -9.27 23.15 -0.63
C ASN A 100 -8.18 22.35 -1.36
N ASP A 101 -7.44 21.44 -0.72
CA ASP A 101 -6.57 20.51 -1.42
C ASP A 101 -7.39 19.53 -2.27
N GLU A 102 -6.79 19.03 -3.33
CA GLU A 102 -7.37 17.99 -4.18
C GLU A 102 -6.65 16.66 -4.01
N LEU A 103 -7.45 15.61 -3.84
CA LEU A 103 -7.07 14.20 -3.95
C LEU A 103 -7.37 13.72 -5.37
N LEU A 104 -6.34 13.36 -6.13
CA LEU A 104 -6.47 12.82 -7.48
C LEU A 104 -6.14 11.32 -7.50
N TYR A 105 -7.14 10.46 -7.70
CA TYR A 105 -6.91 9.03 -7.99
C TYR A 105 -6.57 8.83 -9.46
N ILE A 106 -5.51 8.06 -9.75
CA ILE A 106 -5.03 7.82 -11.12
C ILE A 106 -5.17 6.37 -11.61
N THR A 107 -5.89 5.58 -10.85
CA THR A 107 -6.22 4.18 -11.17
C THR A 107 -7.72 3.93 -11.27
N GLY A 108 -8.46 4.98 -11.61
CA GLY A 108 -9.91 4.99 -11.56
C GLY A 108 -10.44 5.12 -10.14
N SER A 109 -11.72 4.87 -9.98
CA SER A 109 -12.40 4.98 -8.69
C SER A 109 -11.82 3.99 -7.67
N PRO A 110 -11.55 4.40 -6.42
CA PRO A 110 -11.10 3.49 -5.37
C PRO A 110 -12.24 2.54 -4.94
N TYR A 111 -11.88 1.52 -4.15
CA TYR A 111 -12.87 0.54 -3.67
C TYR A 111 -13.95 1.16 -2.74
N ASP A 112 -15.09 0.48 -2.64
CA ASP A 112 -16.35 1.01 -2.09
C ASP A 112 -16.23 1.71 -0.73
N THR A 113 -15.57 1.09 0.26
CA THR A 113 -15.49 1.69 1.61
C THR A 113 -14.65 2.97 1.63
N LEU A 114 -13.74 3.13 0.69
CA LEU A 114 -12.95 4.35 0.57
C LEU A 114 -13.73 5.48 -0.12
N LEU A 115 -14.67 5.15 -1.00
CA LEU A 115 -15.62 6.12 -1.57
C LEU A 115 -16.48 6.78 -0.48
N GLU A 116 -16.85 6.03 0.57
CA GLU A 116 -17.55 6.60 1.74
C GLU A 116 -16.66 7.55 2.52
N VAL A 117 -15.38 7.17 2.78
CA VAL A 117 -14.40 8.04 3.45
C VAL A 117 -14.16 9.33 2.67
N ILE A 118 -14.09 9.25 1.36
CA ILE A 118 -13.93 10.43 0.49
C ILE A 118 -15.22 11.28 0.49
N GLY A 119 -16.38 10.65 0.61
CA GLY A 119 -17.71 11.31 0.54
C GLY A 119 -18.29 11.35 -0.86
N ILE A 120 -17.95 10.36 -1.70
CA ILE A 120 -18.56 10.14 -3.02
C ILE A 120 -19.85 9.33 -2.85
N ASN A 121 -19.82 8.31 -1.99
CA ASN A 121 -20.94 7.49 -1.61
C ASN A 121 -21.32 7.72 -0.14
N GLY A 122 -22.46 7.19 0.29
CA GLY A 122 -22.92 7.28 1.67
C GLY A 122 -23.55 8.63 2.02
N ASN A 123 -23.61 8.94 3.31
CA ASN A 123 -24.24 10.16 3.82
C ASN A 123 -23.30 11.39 3.79
N GLY A 124 -22.04 11.21 3.41
CA GLY A 124 -21.03 12.27 3.35
C GLY A 124 -20.61 12.86 4.70
N VAL A 125 -21.15 12.38 5.80
CA VAL A 125 -20.82 12.87 7.15
C VAL A 125 -19.42 12.45 7.54
N GLU A 126 -18.62 13.39 8.06
CA GLU A 126 -17.23 13.18 8.46
C GLU A 126 -16.30 12.72 7.33
N SER A 127 -16.70 12.97 6.07
CA SER A 127 -15.91 12.62 4.89
C SER A 127 -14.84 13.67 4.56
N LEU A 128 -13.85 13.31 3.74
CA LEU A 128 -12.86 14.26 3.25
C LEU A 128 -13.51 15.45 2.52
N LYS A 129 -14.58 15.22 1.75
CA LYS A 129 -15.32 16.29 1.07
C LYS A 129 -16.01 17.23 2.04
N GLU A 130 -16.54 16.74 3.15
CA GLU A 130 -17.15 17.60 4.18
C GLU A 130 -16.08 18.50 4.85
N TYR A 131 -14.85 18.02 4.97
CA TYR A 131 -13.70 18.81 5.42
C TYR A 131 -13.11 19.71 4.33
N GLY A 132 -13.78 19.81 3.16
CA GLY A 132 -13.43 20.70 2.08
C GLY A 132 -12.34 20.18 1.14
N VAL A 133 -11.98 18.91 1.21
CA VAL A 133 -11.08 18.27 0.25
C VAL A 133 -11.83 18.03 -1.06
N ARG A 134 -11.18 18.39 -2.17
CA ARG A 134 -11.69 18.10 -3.52
C ARG A 134 -11.27 16.71 -3.95
N TYR A 135 -12.12 16.07 -4.72
CA TYR A 135 -11.81 14.74 -5.29
C TYR A 135 -11.92 14.76 -6.79
N ASN A 136 -10.98 14.13 -7.45
CA ASN A 136 -10.98 13.88 -8.88
C ASN A 136 -10.37 12.51 -9.17
N GLU A 137 -10.67 11.95 -10.36
CA GLU A 137 -10.11 10.66 -10.77
C GLU A 137 -9.78 10.64 -12.26
N VAL A 138 -8.79 9.83 -12.60
CA VAL A 138 -8.41 9.52 -13.98
C VAL A 138 -8.54 8.02 -14.18
N GLU A 139 -9.41 7.64 -15.09
CA GLU A 139 -9.61 6.25 -15.47
C GLU A 139 -8.39 5.65 -16.15
N LEU A 140 -8.19 4.35 -15.93
CA LEU A 140 -7.17 3.60 -16.65
C LEU A 140 -7.50 3.54 -18.15
N ARG A 141 -6.47 3.58 -18.95
CA ARG A 141 -6.55 3.34 -20.40
C ARG A 141 -6.02 1.96 -20.71
N ASP A 142 -6.85 1.09 -21.25
CA ASP A 142 -6.50 -0.31 -21.56
C ASP A 142 -5.91 -1.06 -20.33
N GLY A 143 -6.44 -0.78 -19.14
CA GLY A 143 -6.00 -1.36 -17.87
C GLY A 143 -4.68 -0.82 -17.32
N ARG A 144 -4.15 0.28 -17.88
CA ARG A 144 -2.89 0.94 -17.49
C ARG A 144 -3.10 2.39 -17.13
N ILE A 145 -2.20 2.96 -16.34
CA ILE A 145 -2.22 4.38 -15.97
C ILE A 145 -2.03 5.25 -17.23
N ASP A 146 -2.99 6.13 -17.51
CA ASP A 146 -2.92 7.10 -18.63
C ASP A 146 -2.11 8.33 -18.18
N ILE A 147 -0.78 8.21 -18.20
CA ILE A 147 0.15 9.24 -17.74
C ILE A 147 -0.12 10.62 -18.39
N PRO A 148 -0.32 10.74 -19.73
CA PRO A 148 -0.63 12.03 -20.32
C PRO A 148 -1.91 12.67 -19.76
N LYS A 149 -2.95 11.88 -19.53
CA LYS A 149 -4.21 12.34 -18.95
C LYS A 149 -4.03 12.75 -17.49
N VAL A 150 -3.24 11.98 -16.72
CA VAL A 150 -2.88 12.31 -15.33
C VAL A 150 -2.18 13.66 -15.25
N ILE A 151 -1.14 13.88 -16.04
CA ILE A 151 -0.39 15.15 -16.07
C ILE A 151 -1.32 16.33 -16.37
N THR A 152 -2.27 16.15 -17.28
CA THR A 152 -3.25 17.20 -17.63
C THR A 152 -4.30 17.44 -16.53
N ALA A 153 -4.61 16.41 -15.74
CA ALA A 153 -5.60 16.49 -14.65
C ALA A 153 -5.06 17.18 -13.40
N ILE A 154 -3.75 17.13 -13.18
CA ILE A 154 -3.10 17.80 -12.05
C ILE A 154 -3.22 19.33 -12.20
N ASN A 155 -3.61 20.00 -11.12
CA ASN A 155 -3.80 21.45 -11.07
C ASN A 155 -3.23 22.02 -9.76
N ASP A 156 -3.31 23.34 -9.58
CA ASP A 156 -2.71 24.04 -8.43
C ASP A 156 -3.24 23.60 -7.05
N ASN A 157 -4.41 22.96 -7.01
CA ASN A 157 -4.98 22.41 -5.77
C ASN A 157 -4.61 20.94 -5.54
N THR A 158 -4.11 20.24 -6.54
CA THR A 158 -3.77 18.82 -6.42
C THR A 158 -2.60 18.64 -5.48
N LYS A 159 -2.87 18.12 -4.29
CA LYS A 159 -1.89 17.91 -3.23
C LYS A 159 -1.41 16.47 -3.20
N VAL A 160 -2.32 15.52 -3.38
CA VAL A 160 -2.05 14.09 -3.34
C VAL A 160 -2.50 13.43 -4.63
N VAL A 161 -1.60 12.67 -5.24
CA VAL A 161 -1.92 11.71 -6.29
C VAL A 161 -1.94 10.32 -5.65
N ALA A 162 -3.08 9.64 -5.78
CA ALA A 162 -3.32 8.35 -5.15
C ALA A 162 -3.37 7.22 -6.19
N ILE A 163 -2.73 6.10 -5.87
CA ILE A 163 -2.69 4.86 -6.66
C ILE A 163 -3.27 3.73 -5.83
N GLN A 164 -4.31 3.06 -6.31
CA GLN A 164 -4.74 1.77 -5.78
C GLN A 164 -4.05 0.65 -6.56
N ARG A 165 -3.10 -0.04 -5.92
CA ARG A 165 -2.28 -1.08 -6.56
C ARG A 165 -3.09 -2.31 -6.92
N SER A 166 -3.96 -2.77 -6.02
CA SER A 166 -4.82 -3.93 -6.27
C SER A 166 -5.93 -3.61 -7.27
N LYS A 167 -6.39 -4.62 -7.98
CA LYS A 167 -7.57 -4.49 -8.84
C LYS A 167 -8.89 -4.41 -8.08
N GLY A 168 -8.90 -4.74 -6.79
CA GLY A 168 -10.12 -4.88 -6.03
C GLY A 168 -11.06 -5.93 -6.66
N TYR A 169 -12.31 -5.55 -6.86
CA TYR A 169 -13.33 -6.37 -7.55
C TYR A 169 -13.42 -6.10 -9.06
N ASP A 170 -12.59 -5.19 -9.57
CA ASP A 170 -12.59 -4.81 -10.97
C ASP A 170 -11.95 -5.89 -11.87
N GLN A 171 -12.25 -5.84 -13.18
CA GLN A 171 -11.72 -6.77 -14.18
C GLN A 171 -10.48 -6.22 -14.90
N ARG A 172 -9.72 -5.38 -14.23
CA ARG A 172 -8.44 -4.86 -14.70
C ARG A 172 -7.25 -5.65 -14.11
N PRO A 173 -6.06 -5.61 -14.68
CA PRO A 173 -4.86 -6.11 -14.02
C PRO A 173 -4.55 -5.28 -12.76
N SER A 174 -3.81 -5.88 -11.81
CA SER A 174 -3.19 -5.12 -10.73
C SER A 174 -2.06 -4.25 -11.28
N ILE A 175 -1.81 -3.10 -10.66
CA ILE A 175 -0.75 -2.18 -11.07
C ILE A 175 0.60 -2.71 -10.57
N THR A 176 1.54 -2.90 -11.48
CA THR A 176 2.89 -3.39 -11.19
C THR A 176 3.78 -2.28 -10.62
N ILE A 177 4.85 -2.67 -9.94
CA ILE A 177 5.85 -1.71 -9.44
C ILE A 177 6.48 -0.90 -10.58
N ASN A 178 6.70 -1.53 -11.74
CA ASN A 178 7.23 -0.83 -12.91
C ASN A 178 6.27 0.25 -13.43
N GLU A 179 4.97 -0.01 -13.45
CA GLU A 179 3.96 1.00 -13.84
C GLU A 179 3.88 2.14 -12.83
N ILE A 180 4.00 1.81 -11.52
CA ILE A 180 4.07 2.82 -10.45
C ILE A 180 5.32 3.69 -10.64
N GLU A 181 6.50 3.10 -10.86
CA GLU A 181 7.76 3.80 -11.10
C GLU A 181 7.67 4.78 -12.29
N GLN A 182 7.12 4.31 -13.42
CA GLN A 182 6.91 5.12 -14.61
C GLN A 182 5.97 6.31 -14.34
N ALA A 183 4.85 6.05 -13.66
CA ALA A 183 3.89 7.10 -13.32
C ALA A 183 4.51 8.15 -12.38
N ILE A 184 5.16 7.71 -11.31
CA ILE A 184 5.81 8.60 -10.34
C ILE A 184 6.89 9.45 -11.01
N THR A 185 7.78 8.82 -11.79
CA THR A 185 8.85 9.53 -12.50
C THR A 185 8.27 10.64 -13.39
N SER A 186 7.29 10.30 -14.23
CA SER A 186 6.68 11.27 -15.14
C SER A 186 5.93 12.39 -14.40
N ILE A 187 5.25 12.07 -13.29
CA ILE A 187 4.54 13.07 -12.49
C ILE A 187 5.54 14.00 -11.80
N LYS A 188 6.56 13.46 -11.14
CA LYS A 188 7.52 14.25 -10.38
C LYS A 188 8.48 15.07 -11.24
N GLU A 189 8.70 14.70 -12.49
CA GLU A 189 9.40 15.54 -13.48
C GLU A 189 8.69 16.88 -13.72
N VAL A 190 7.36 16.90 -13.68
CA VAL A 190 6.54 18.09 -13.91
C VAL A 190 6.12 18.76 -12.58
N TYR A 191 5.78 17.94 -11.58
CA TYR A 191 5.25 18.36 -10.28
C TYR A 191 6.07 17.77 -9.13
N PRO A 192 7.30 18.25 -8.86
CA PRO A 192 8.23 17.61 -7.92
C PRO A 192 7.76 17.58 -6.47
N ASN A 193 6.85 18.48 -6.07
CA ASN A 193 6.37 18.62 -4.69
C ASN A 193 5.04 17.90 -4.42
N ILE A 194 4.46 17.25 -5.44
CA ILE A 194 3.21 16.52 -5.24
C ILE A 194 3.47 15.26 -4.40
N ILE A 195 2.55 14.94 -3.51
CA ILE A 195 2.65 13.73 -2.68
C ILE A 195 2.07 12.55 -3.45
N ILE A 196 2.84 11.48 -3.58
CA ILE A 196 2.38 10.21 -4.16
C ILE A 196 2.03 9.26 -3.03
N PHE A 197 0.75 8.96 -2.92
CA PHE A 197 0.23 7.96 -2.00
C PHE A 197 -0.11 6.66 -2.72
N VAL A 198 0.24 5.51 -2.15
CA VAL A 198 -0.12 4.19 -2.70
C VAL A 198 -0.89 3.37 -1.66
N ASP A 199 -2.14 3.02 -1.99
CA ASP A 199 -2.83 1.90 -1.32
C ASP A 199 -2.16 0.61 -1.79
N ASN A 200 -1.32 0.05 -0.89
CA ASN A 200 -0.49 -1.12 -1.17
C ASN A 200 -1.19 -2.45 -0.81
N CYS A 201 -2.46 -2.41 -0.41
CA CYS A 201 -3.23 -3.61 -0.08
C CYS A 201 -3.13 -4.68 -1.17
N TYR A 202 -2.79 -5.92 -0.78
CA TYR A 202 -2.50 -7.07 -1.65
C TYR A 202 -1.26 -6.93 -2.53
N GLY A 203 -0.55 -5.80 -2.46
CA GLY A 203 0.66 -5.57 -3.23
C GLY A 203 1.93 -5.96 -2.49
N GLU A 204 1.88 -6.02 -1.18
CA GLU A 204 3.03 -6.28 -0.34
C GLU A 204 3.65 -7.64 -0.66
N PHE A 205 4.96 -7.66 -0.88
CA PHE A 205 5.77 -8.87 -1.14
C PHE A 205 5.43 -9.66 -2.43
N VAL A 206 4.56 -9.12 -3.31
CA VAL A 206 4.24 -9.78 -4.59
C VAL A 206 5.25 -9.49 -5.70
N GLU A 207 6.11 -8.50 -5.49
CA GLU A 207 7.25 -8.16 -6.35
C GLU A 207 8.51 -7.97 -5.49
N ASP A 208 9.66 -7.77 -6.12
CA ASP A 208 10.94 -7.64 -5.41
C ASP A 208 11.09 -6.26 -4.75
N LYS A 209 10.51 -5.22 -5.36
CA LYS A 209 10.47 -3.85 -4.84
C LYS A 209 9.09 -3.48 -4.30
N GLU A 210 9.08 -2.49 -3.41
CA GLU A 210 7.88 -1.88 -2.86
C GLU A 210 7.70 -0.44 -3.39
N PRO A 211 6.49 0.17 -3.29
CA PRO A 211 6.24 1.47 -3.91
C PRO A 211 7.15 2.61 -3.41
N ILE A 212 7.59 2.59 -2.15
CA ILE A 212 8.54 3.59 -1.61
C ILE A 212 9.88 3.51 -2.35
N GLU A 213 10.36 2.30 -2.68
CA GLU A 213 11.63 2.09 -3.40
C GLU A 213 11.62 2.69 -4.82
N VAL A 214 10.44 2.99 -5.34
CA VAL A 214 10.26 3.58 -6.68
C VAL A 214 9.69 5.01 -6.63
N GLY A 215 9.74 5.63 -5.45
CA GLY A 215 9.48 7.06 -5.28
C GLY A 215 8.11 7.45 -4.74
N ALA A 216 7.30 6.50 -4.27
CA ALA A 216 6.10 6.85 -3.49
C ALA A 216 6.51 7.55 -2.19
N ASP A 217 5.75 8.57 -1.78
CA ASP A 217 6.01 9.30 -0.55
C ASP A 217 5.39 8.64 0.68
N LEU A 218 4.25 7.96 0.48
CA LEU A 218 3.48 7.35 1.55
C LEU A 218 2.74 6.11 1.03
N ILE A 219 2.74 5.05 1.81
CA ILE A 219 1.96 3.84 1.57
C ILE A 219 1.10 3.51 2.78
N ALA A 220 -0.02 2.87 2.56
CA ALA A 220 -0.81 2.26 3.62
C ALA A 220 -1.36 0.91 3.18
N GLY A 221 -1.66 0.06 4.14
CA GLY A 221 -2.21 -1.26 3.85
C GLY A 221 -2.81 -1.94 5.07
N SER A 222 -3.24 -3.17 4.88
CA SER A 222 -3.98 -3.95 5.88
C SER A 222 -3.18 -5.13 6.38
N LEU A 223 -3.13 -5.32 7.70
CA LEU A 223 -2.47 -6.47 8.32
C LEU A 223 -3.23 -7.79 8.13
N ILE A 224 -4.52 -7.76 7.83
CA ILE A 224 -5.29 -8.99 7.54
C ILE A 224 -4.97 -9.59 6.16
N LYS A 225 -4.14 -8.89 5.37
CA LYS A 225 -3.69 -9.29 4.04
C LYS A 225 -2.24 -9.80 4.10
N ASN A 226 -1.42 -9.53 3.09
CA ASN A 226 -0.09 -10.10 2.95
C ASN A 226 0.84 -9.87 4.17
N PRO A 227 0.93 -8.66 4.78
CA PRO A 227 1.87 -8.42 5.87
C PRO A 227 1.59 -9.21 7.13
N GLY A 228 0.34 -9.52 7.40
CA GLY A 228 -0.07 -10.29 8.59
C GLY A 228 0.04 -11.80 8.45
N GLY A 229 0.40 -12.31 7.27
CA GLY A 229 0.68 -13.73 7.02
C GLY A 229 -0.48 -14.68 7.37
N GLY A 230 -1.73 -14.20 7.35
CA GLY A 230 -2.90 -14.94 7.75
C GLY A 230 -3.09 -15.08 9.28
N LEU A 231 -2.22 -14.48 10.09
CA LEU A 231 -2.28 -14.53 11.55
C LEU A 231 -2.99 -13.29 12.14
N ALA A 232 -2.74 -12.10 11.58
CA ALA A 232 -3.38 -10.88 12.03
C ALA A 232 -4.87 -10.88 11.68
N LYS A 233 -5.72 -10.69 12.69
CA LYS A 233 -7.18 -10.66 12.51
C LYS A 233 -7.72 -9.26 12.24
N ILE A 234 -6.97 -8.24 12.57
CA ILE A 234 -7.30 -6.82 12.43
C ILE A 234 -5.99 -6.05 12.20
N GLY A 235 -6.10 -4.78 11.85
CA GLY A 235 -4.99 -3.87 11.83
C GLY A 235 -4.65 -3.31 10.45
N GLY A 236 -3.89 -2.23 10.47
CA GLY A 236 -3.32 -1.57 9.31
C GLY A 236 -1.95 -1.00 9.62
N TYR A 237 -1.25 -0.59 8.58
CA TYR A 237 0.03 0.08 8.67
C TYR A 237 0.07 1.28 7.73
N ILE A 238 0.91 2.23 8.09
CA ILE A 238 1.30 3.37 7.24
C ILE A 238 2.82 3.39 7.25
N ALA A 239 3.45 3.63 6.10
CA ALA A 239 4.90 3.80 6.01
C ALA A 239 5.25 4.81 4.91
N GLY A 240 6.30 5.60 5.12
CA GLY A 240 6.70 6.60 4.14
C GLY A 240 7.68 7.62 4.70
N ARG A 241 7.58 8.83 4.19
CA ARG A 241 8.38 9.98 4.63
C ARG A 241 8.01 10.37 6.05
N GLN A 242 9.02 10.66 6.87
CA GLN A 242 8.85 11.04 8.27
C GLN A 242 8.12 12.40 8.46
N ASP A 243 8.14 13.27 7.46
CA ASP A 243 7.51 14.60 7.55
C ASP A 243 6.02 14.60 7.19
N LEU A 244 5.45 13.45 6.77
CA LEU A 244 4.05 13.26 6.43
C LEU A 244 3.28 12.51 7.50
#